data_4dc89ab8c19860065705a18862fe7767
#
_entry.id   4dc89ab8c19860065705a18862fe7767
#
_cell.length_a   1.000
_cell.length_b   1.000
_cell.length_c   1.000
_cell.angle_alpha   90.00
_cell.angle_beta   90.00
_cell.angle_gamma   90.00
#
_symmetry.space_group_name_H-M   'P 1'
#
loop_
_entity.id
_entity.type
_entity.pdbx_description
1 polymer ?
#
loop_
_entity_poly.entity_id
_entity_poly.type
_entity_poly.pdbx_seq_one_letter_code
_entity_poly.pdbx_strand_id
1 'polypeptide(L)'
;MKYPIGIQTFDKIINGGYSYVDKTALVYKMAHYAQNLFLSRPRRFGKSLLVSTLQAYFEGRKDLFKGLAIEKLEQEWEVYPVIHIDMSRGKYYQLKNLHAILNGILSNYEDLYHVGTLSENSDVYSERLANIIAAACQQTGKQVVVLIDEYDAPMHDSMNDEKLQNQIRNVLRDFFSPLKQQDANLRFVFITGISKFSQLSIFSELNNLKILTMKNEYATVCGFTEEEILKKYTEDIEAFAEENEMTYDEAVAALRYHYDGYHFSEKSPGIYNPFSIINALDDKELNSYWFSSGTPTFLVELLQKKGLDMLQIDDLWASDKRFDVPTEKITDPIPVLYQSGYLTIKEYDKQSRLYRLGFPNEEVRQGFSTSLFRYYSPDGMGKYDALCRAYYDCVVRDGDMDAFLSHLKTFYDKFPYTLVNNNERHYQAVMYTIFAMLGADITPEQPTSDGRIDMVLKTDDYIYIFELKYGKDAVTAINQIEKKKYFSAFADDKRKKFLVGINFSDDSRTIDDWSVIGG
;
A
#
# COMPACT_ATOMS: atom_id res chain seq x y z
N MET A 1 26.25 -1.14 5.33
CA MET A 1 25.76 -2.45 4.78
C MET A 1 25.50 -2.31 3.28
N LYS A 2 25.37 -3.42 2.48
CA LYS A 2 25.05 -3.34 1.04
C LYS A 2 23.56 -3.62 0.83
N TYR A 3 22.79 -2.60 0.46
CA TYR A 3 21.33 -2.72 0.33
C TYR A 3 20.89 -3.24 -1.03
N PRO A 4 19.86 -4.10 -1.10
CA PRO A 4 19.36 -4.68 -2.36
C PRO A 4 18.33 -3.75 -3.05
N ILE A 5 18.62 -2.44 -3.14
CA ILE A 5 17.71 -1.46 -3.74
C ILE A 5 17.49 -1.80 -5.22
N GLY A 6 16.23 -2.05 -5.58
CA GLY A 6 15.85 -2.40 -6.96
C GLY A 6 16.20 -3.84 -7.38
N ILE A 7 16.75 -4.67 -6.50
CA ILE A 7 17.09 -6.08 -6.80
C ILE A 7 15.94 -6.99 -6.36
N GLN A 8 15.41 -7.77 -7.30
CA GLN A 8 14.28 -8.69 -7.07
C GLN A 8 14.68 -10.16 -7.18
N THR A 9 15.93 -10.46 -7.54
CA THR A 9 16.43 -11.79 -7.80
C THR A 9 17.21 -12.31 -6.60
N PHE A 10 16.75 -13.41 -6.00
CA PHE A 10 17.34 -14.03 -4.81
C PHE A 10 18.81 -14.39 -5.02
N ASP A 11 19.15 -15.02 -6.15
CA ASP A 11 20.52 -15.36 -6.53
C ASP A 11 21.44 -14.13 -6.50
N LYS A 12 21.01 -13.02 -7.11
CA LYS A 12 21.79 -11.76 -7.11
C LYS A 12 21.99 -11.20 -5.71
N ILE A 13 21.00 -11.32 -4.84
CA ILE A 13 21.08 -10.84 -3.46
C ILE A 13 22.12 -11.65 -2.70
N ILE A 14 22.01 -12.99 -2.73
CA ILE A 14 22.89 -13.87 -1.97
C ILE A 14 24.31 -13.82 -2.50
N ASN A 15 24.53 -14.05 -3.79
CA ASN A 15 25.86 -14.08 -4.40
C ASN A 15 26.51 -12.68 -4.43
N GLY A 16 25.71 -11.61 -4.48
CA GLY A 16 26.20 -10.24 -4.41
C GLY A 16 26.54 -9.76 -3.01
N GLY A 17 26.28 -10.56 -1.96
CA GLY A 17 26.51 -10.20 -0.57
C GLY A 17 25.65 -9.02 -0.10
N TYR A 18 24.43 -8.88 -0.66
CA TYR A 18 23.47 -7.88 -0.22
C TYR A 18 22.78 -8.30 1.08
N SER A 19 22.26 -7.33 1.80
CA SER A 19 21.44 -7.58 2.97
C SER A 19 20.19 -8.36 2.60
N TYR A 20 19.92 -9.44 3.31
CA TYR A 20 18.72 -10.27 3.15
C TYR A 20 18.07 -10.52 4.51
N VAL A 21 16.80 -10.23 4.65
CA VAL A 21 15.99 -10.61 5.81
C VAL A 21 15.41 -11.99 5.52
N ASP A 22 15.81 -12.97 6.32
CA ASP A 22 15.53 -14.38 6.06
C ASP A 22 14.05 -14.74 6.27
N LYS A 23 13.34 -15.02 5.18
CA LYS A 23 11.95 -15.52 5.15
C LYS A 23 11.87 -17.00 4.74
N THR A 24 13.00 -17.68 4.63
CA THR A 24 13.06 -19.02 4.01
C THR A 24 12.34 -20.10 4.81
N ALA A 25 12.16 -19.94 6.11
CA ALA A 25 11.31 -20.84 6.90
C ALA A 25 9.84 -20.81 6.43
N LEU A 26 9.34 -19.61 6.04
CA LEU A 26 7.99 -19.46 5.48
C LEU A 26 7.91 -19.99 4.05
N VAL A 27 8.99 -19.86 3.27
CA VAL A 27 9.09 -20.45 1.92
C VAL A 27 8.96 -21.98 2.01
N TYR A 28 9.70 -22.62 2.92
CA TYR A 28 9.59 -24.06 3.18
C TYR A 28 8.15 -24.46 3.55
N LYS A 29 7.54 -23.70 4.46
CA LYS A 29 6.18 -23.95 4.91
C LYS A 29 5.16 -23.80 3.78
N MET A 30 5.31 -22.79 2.91
CA MET A 30 4.47 -22.60 1.72
C MET A 30 4.58 -23.80 0.77
N ALA A 31 5.80 -24.24 0.46
CA ALA A 31 6.06 -25.35 -0.45
C ALA A 31 5.44 -26.69 0.00
N HIS A 32 5.15 -26.82 1.31
CA HIS A 32 4.56 -28.02 1.93
C HIS A 32 3.11 -27.84 2.41
N TYR A 33 2.51 -26.63 2.21
CA TYR A 33 1.17 -26.35 2.73
C TYR A 33 0.05 -26.85 1.82
N ALA A 34 0.10 -26.50 0.54
CA ALA A 34 -0.87 -26.91 -0.46
C ALA A 34 -0.29 -26.75 -1.87
N GLN A 35 -0.87 -27.44 -2.85
CA GLN A 35 -0.40 -27.41 -4.23
C GLN A 35 -0.61 -26.03 -4.88
N ASN A 36 -1.77 -25.39 -4.69
CA ASN A 36 -2.11 -24.13 -5.35
C ASN A 36 -2.26 -23.01 -4.31
N LEU A 37 -1.39 -22.02 -4.38
CA LEU A 37 -1.34 -20.89 -3.44
C LEU A 37 -1.52 -19.54 -4.15
N PHE A 38 -2.22 -18.63 -3.49
CA PHE A 38 -2.38 -17.26 -3.92
C PHE A 38 -1.98 -16.30 -2.79
N LEU A 39 -1.18 -15.27 -3.14
CA LEU A 39 -0.80 -14.19 -2.23
C LEU A 39 -0.88 -12.84 -2.94
N SER A 40 -1.67 -11.91 -2.43
CA SER A 40 -1.58 -10.50 -2.82
C SER A 40 -0.91 -9.67 -1.73
N ARG A 41 -0.07 -8.71 -2.15
CA ARG A 41 0.58 -7.70 -1.31
C ARG A 41 0.72 -6.39 -2.10
N PRO A 42 0.73 -5.24 -1.45
CA PRO A 42 1.00 -3.98 -2.11
C PRO A 42 2.31 -3.98 -2.90
N ARG A 43 2.53 -2.98 -3.72
CA ARG A 43 3.81 -2.79 -4.44
C ARG A 43 4.97 -2.65 -3.45
N ARG A 44 6.17 -3.09 -3.87
CA ARG A 44 7.43 -2.93 -3.10
C ARG A 44 7.55 -3.75 -1.81
N PHE A 45 6.66 -4.73 -1.59
CA PHE A 45 6.73 -5.63 -0.42
C PHE A 45 7.61 -6.86 -0.61
N GLY A 46 8.25 -7.04 -1.77
CA GLY A 46 9.15 -8.17 -2.00
C GLY A 46 8.47 -9.43 -2.58
N LYS A 47 7.31 -9.29 -3.26
CA LYS A 47 6.62 -10.41 -3.94
C LYS A 47 7.51 -11.12 -4.95
N SER A 48 8.12 -10.36 -5.87
CA SER A 48 9.00 -10.92 -6.91
C SER A 48 10.26 -11.59 -6.32
N LEU A 49 10.77 -11.07 -5.20
CA LEU A 49 11.84 -11.72 -4.45
C LEU A 49 11.37 -13.06 -3.85
N LEU A 50 10.14 -13.12 -3.31
CA LEU A 50 9.55 -14.38 -2.83
C LEU A 50 9.40 -15.39 -3.98
N VAL A 51 8.92 -14.95 -5.15
CA VAL A 51 8.83 -15.79 -6.37
C VAL A 51 10.21 -16.31 -6.75
N SER A 52 11.22 -15.45 -6.80
CA SER A 52 12.60 -15.84 -7.12
C SER A 52 13.20 -16.76 -6.06
N THR A 53 12.86 -16.62 -4.79
CA THR A 53 13.30 -17.53 -3.71
C THR A 53 12.63 -18.89 -3.85
N LEU A 54 11.33 -18.95 -4.15
CA LEU A 54 10.62 -20.20 -4.45
C LEU A 54 11.20 -20.90 -5.68
N GLN A 55 11.52 -20.13 -6.74
CA GLN A 55 12.17 -20.66 -7.93
C GLN A 55 13.50 -21.33 -7.58
N ALA A 56 14.40 -20.63 -6.88
CA ALA A 56 15.68 -21.18 -6.45
C ALA A 56 15.54 -22.43 -5.57
N TYR A 57 14.53 -22.45 -4.69
CA TYR A 57 14.22 -23.60 -3.85
C TYR A 57 13.83 -24.83 -4.68
N PHE A 58 12.86 -24.69 -5.58
CA PHE A 58 12.40 -25.81 -6.41
C PHE A 58 13.40 -26.23 -7.51
N GLU A 59 14.30 -25.34 -7.92
CA GLU A 59 15.44 -25.69 -8.76
C GLU A 59 16.58 -26.41 -8.00
N GLY A 60 16.41 -26.64 -6.69
CA GLY A 60 17.39 -27.34 -5.86
C GLY A 60 18.69 -26.57 -5.62
N ARG A 61 18.68 -25.23 -5.73
CA ARG A 61 19.84 -24.36 -5.56
C ARG A 61 20.26 -24.23 -4.09
N LYS A 62 20.60 -25.38 -3.47
CA LYS A 62 21.02 -25.46 -2.07
C LYS A 62 22.15 -24.49 -1.70
N ASP A 63 23.04 -24.21 -2.65
CA ASP A 63 24.15 -23.28 -2.52
C ASP A 63 23.70 -21.89 -2.05
N LEU A 64 22.55 -21.40 -2.51
CA LEU A 64 22.00 -20.08 -2.19
C LEU A 64 21.37 -20.00 -0.78
N PHE A 65 21.06 -21.13 -0.18
CA PHE A 65 20.35 -21.19 1.10
C PHE A 65 21.26 -21.47 2.30
N LYS A 66 22.56 -21.52 2.06
CA LYS A 66 23.55 -21.79 3.11
C LYS A 66 23.48 -20.73 4.22
N GLY A 67 23.30 -21.17 5.46
CA GLY A 67 23.19 -20.31 6.64
C GLY A 67 21.79 -19.73 6.87
N LEU A 68 20.82 -19.98 5.96
CA LEU A 68 19.44 -19.55 6.11
C LEU A 68 18.60 -20.60 6.84
N ALA A 69 17.44 -20.18 7.37
CA ALA A 69 16.58 -21.04 8.19
C ALA A 69 16.13 -22.33 7.49
N ILE A 70 15.87 -22.28 6.19
CA ILE A 70 15.44 -23.43 5.38
C ILE A 70 16.50 -24.54 5.30
N GLU A 71 17.78 -24.22 5.43
CA GLU A 71 18.87 -25.22 5.38
C GLU A 71 18.71 -26.29 6.45
N LYS A 72 18.11 -25.93 7.61
CA LYS A 72 17.85 -26.86 8.71
C LYS A 72 16.53 -27.61 8.57
N LEU A 73 15.64 -27.14 7.72
CA LEU A 73 14.29 -27.69 7.53
C LEU A 73 14.25 -28.65 6.35
N GLU A 74 14.95 -28.31 5.26
CA GLU A 74 14.97 -29.09 4.03
C GLU A 74 16.14 -30.06 4.02
N GLN A 75 15.86 -31.36 3.80
CA GLN A 75 16.86 -32.43 3.78
C GLN A 75 17.13 -32.94 2.38
N GLU A 76 16.14 -32.98 1.52
CA GLU A 76 16.17 -33.70 0.24
C GLU A 76 16.63 -32.82 -0.92
N TRP A 77 16.28 -31.53 -0.92
CA TRP A 77 16.62 -30.59 -1.98
C TRP A 77 16.30 -31.12 -3.39
N GLU A 78 15.09 -31.67 -3.52
CA GLU A 78 14.64 -32.20 -4.81
C GLU A 78 14.57 -31.11 -5.89
N VAL A 79 14.99 -31.50 -7.10
CA VAL A 79 14.97 -30.60 -8.28
C VAL A 79 13.71 -30.84 -9.08
N TYR A 80 12.97 -29.76 -9.34
CA TYR A 80 11.76 -29.76 -10.15
C TYR A 80 11.92 -28.83 -11.36
N PRO A 81 11.30 -29.13 -12.52
CA PRO A 81 11.19 -28.16 -13.60
C PRO A 81 10.30 -26.99 -13.17
N VAL A 82 10.80 -25.76 -13.36
CA VAL A 82 10.09 -24.53 -12.97
C VAL A 82 9.70 -23.72 -14.21
N ILE A 83 8.43 -23.40 -14.31
CA ILE A 83 7.88 -22.47 -15.29
C ILE A 83 7.56 -21.16 -14.57
N HIS A 84 8.32 -20.10 -14.83
CA HIS A 84 8.11 -18.78 -14.25
C HIS A 84 7.45 -17.84 -15.29
N ILE A 85 6.24 -17.38 -14.98
CA ILE A 85 5.42 -16.50 -15.80
C ILE A 85 5.41 -15.13 -15.11
N ASP A 86 6.18 -14.18 -15.65
CA ASP A 86 6.24 -12.81 -15.15
C ASP A 86 5.41 -11.90 -16.09
N MET A 87 4.30 -11.39 -15.58
CA MET A 87 3.40 -10.49 -16.30
C MET A 87 3.78 -9.02 -16.19
N SER A 88 4.86 -8.66 -15.50
CA SER A 88 5.35 -7.27 -15.40
C SER A 88 6.16 -6.80 -16.63
N ARG A 89 6.44 -7.70 -17.56
CA ARG A 89 7.39 -7.50 -18.68
C ARG A 89 7.01 -6.42 -19.69
N GLY A 90 5.80 -5.87 -19.63
CA GLY A 90 5.35 -4.89 -20.61
C GLY A 90 4.22 -4.01 -20.14
N LYS A 91 3.66 -3.25 -21.10
CA LYS A 91 2.48 -2.42 -20.93
C LYS A 91 1.33 -2.91 -21.79
N TYR A 92 0.16 -3.03 -21.18
CA TYR A 92 -0.99 -3.70 -21.76
C TYR A 92 -2.08 -2.73 -22.27
N TYR A 93 -1.67 -1.63 -22.88
CA TYR A 93 -2.60 -0.63 -23.44
C TYR A 93 -3.32 -1.09 -24.72
N GLN A 94 -2.92 -2.23 -25.28
CA GLN A 94 -3.55 -2.86 -26.44
C GLN A 94 -3.48 -4.39 -26.29
N LEU A 95 -4.50 -5.09 -26.79
CA LEU A 95 -4.57 -6.55 -26.72
C LEU A 95 -3.37 -7.25 -27.40
N LYS A 96 -2.86 -6.69 -28.50
CA LYS A 96 -1.68 -7.23 -29.18
C LYS A 96 -0.42 -7.28 -28.29
N ASN A 97 -0.30 -6.40 -27.30
CA ASN A 97 0.83 -6.42 -26.38
C ASN A 97 0.77 -7.63 -25.46
N LEU A 98 -0.43 -7.99 -24.98
CA LEU A 98 -0.64 -9.23 -24.22
C LEU A 98 -0.25 -10.45 -25.05
N HIS A 99 -0.75 -10.53 -26.29
CA HIS A 99 -0.42 -11.63 -27.21
C HIS A 99 1.10 -11.74 -27.44
N ALA A 100 1.81 -10.63 -27.66
CA ALA A 100 3.26 -10.64 -27.85
C ALA A 100 4.01 -11.15 -26.62
N ILE A 101 3.59 -10.74 -25.42
CA ILE A 101 4.21 -11.17 -24.16
C ILE A 101 3.96 -12.65 -23.89
N LEU A 102 2.73 -13.13 -24.04
CA LEU A 102 2.40 -14.55 -23.87
C LEU A 102 3.15 -15.42 -24.88
N ASN A 103 3.21 -15.00 -26.14
CA ASN A 103 4.01 -15.69 -27.17
C ASN A 103 5.48 -15.78 -26.77
N GLY A 104 6.09 -14.67 -26.33
CA GLY A 104 7.50 -14.65 -25.91
C GLY A 104 7.77 -15.56 -24.71
N ILE A 105 6.86 -15.58 -23.72
CA ILE A 105 6.99 -16.47 -22.56
C ILE A 105 6.91 -17.94 -23.00
N LEU A 106 5.89 -18.29 -23.76
CA LEU A 106 5.68 -19.69 -24.19
C LEU A 106 6.80 -20.20 -25.10
N SER A 107 7.22 -19.39 -26.09
CA SER A 107 8.31 -19.79 -27.00
C SER A 107 9.60 -20.11 -26.29
N ASN A 108 9.96 -19.39 -25.24
CA ASN A 108 11.16 -19.71 -24.43
C ASN A 108 11.08 -21.11 -23.79
N TYR A 109 9.91 -21.51 -23.31
CA TYR A 109 9.72 -22.83 -22.71
C TYR A 109 9.49 -23.93 -23.75
N GLU A 110 8.89 -23.61 -24.90
CA GLU A 110 8.80 -24.52 -26.05
C GLU A 110 10.19 -24.91 -26.55
N ASP A 111 11.09 -23.91 -26.67
CA ASP A 111 12.49 -24.15 -27.04
C ASP A 111 13.22 -24.98 -25.97
N LEU A 112 13.03 -24.63 -24.68
CA LEU A 112 13.69 -25.31 -23.56
C LEU A 112 13.30 -26.79 -23.46
N TYR A 113 12.02 -27.11 -23.66
CA TYR A 113 11.48 -28.46 -23.57
C TYR A 113 11.24 -29.12 -24.94
N HIS A 114 11.80 -28.58 -26.01
CA HIS A 114 11.72 -29.12 -27.37
C HIS A 114 10.29 -29.48 -27.79
N VAL A 115 9.33 -28.65 -27.40
CA VAL A 115 7.93 -28.80 -27.81
C VAL A 115 7.82 -28.31 -29.25
N GLY A 116 7.51 -29.23 -30.20
CA GLY A 116 7.35 -28.84 -31.60
C GLY A 116 6.30 -27.75 -31.73
N THR A 117 6.61 -26.71 -32.54
CA THR A 117 5.64 -25.66 -32.86
C THR A 117 4.45 -26.30 -33.56
N LEU A 118 3.28 -26.24 -32.94
CA LEU A 118 2.01 -26.56 -33.56
C LEU A 118 1.72 -25.46 -34.60
N SER A 119 2.15 -25.69 -35.83
CA SER A 119 2.23 -24.70 -36.92
C SER A 119 0.90 -24.11 -37.36
N GLU A 120 -0.24 -24.59 -36.90
CA GLU A 120 -1.57 -24.14 -37.34
C GLU A 120 -2.37 -23.39 -36.25
N ASN A 121 -1.96 -23.42 -34.96
CA ASN A 121 -2.72 -22.81 -33.86
C ASN A 121 -1.82 -21.99 -32.89
N SER A 122 -1.00 -21.09 -33.43
CA SER A 122 -0.10 -20.24 -32.64
C SER A 122 -0.81 -19.36 -31.59
N ASP A 123 -2.13 -19.20 -31.72
CA ASP A 123 -2.95 -18.33 -30.87
C ASP A 123 -3.74 -19.08 -29.78
N VAL A 124 -3.60 -20.41 -29.66
CA VAL A 124 -4.23 -21.18 -28.58
C VAL A 124 -3.24 -21.34 -27.41
N TYR A 125 -3.17 -20.33 -26.58
CA TYR A 125 -2.19 -20.25 -25.49
C TYR A 125 -2.36 -21.35 -24.43
N SER A 126 -3.60 -21.78 -24.18
CA SER A 126 -3.90 -22.87 -23.26
C SER A 126 -3.28 -24.20 -23.70
N GLU A 127 -3.41 -24.56 -24.99
CA GLU A 127 -2.80 -25.79 -25.50
C GLU A 127 -1.27 -25.74 -25.43
N ARG A 128 -0.66 -24.60 -25.75
CA ARG A 128 0.79 -24.41 -25.69
C ARG A 128 1.31 -24.59 -24.27
N LEU A 129 0.67 -23.95 -23.27
CA LEU A 129 1.06 -24.11 -21.87
C LEU A 129 0.86 -25.54 -21.38
N ALA A 130 -0.25 -26.20 -21.75
CA ALA A 130 -0.49 -27.62 -21.41
C ALA A 130 0.60 -28.53 -21.96
N ASN A 131 1.00 -28.32 -23.22
CA ASN A 131 2.04 -29.13 -23.89
C ASN A 131 3.44 -28.89 -23.24
N ILE A 132 3.76 -27.65 -22.85
CA ILE A 132 4.99 -27.35 -22.14
C ILE A 132 5.02 -28.07 -20.78
N ILE A 133 3.93 -28.02 -20.02
CA ILE A 133 3.83 -28.70 -18.71
C ILE A 133 4.01 -30.22 -18.91
N ALA A 134 3.31 -30.81 -19.87
CA ALA A 134 3.41 -32.25 -20.15
C ALA A 134 4.82 -32.66 -20.60
N ALA A 135 5.45 -31.90 -21.51
CA ALA A 135 6.80 -32.16 -22.00
C ALA A 135 7.85 -32.02 -20.87
N ALA A 136 7.77 -30.99 -20.05
CA ALA A 136 8.64 -30.79 -18.91
C ALA A 136 8.55 -31.96 -17.91
N CYS A 137 7.31 -32.40 -17.60
CA CYS A 137 7.07 -33.53 -16.72
C CYS A 137 7.65 -34.84 -17.32
N GLN A 138 7.41 -35.09 -18.60
CA GLN A 138 7.88 -36.30 -19.31
C GLN A 138 9.41 -36.34 -19.39
N GLN A 139 10.06 -35.23 -19.72
CA GLN A 139 11.51 -35.17 -19.90
C GLN A 139 12.28 -35.30 -18.58
N THR A 140 11.74 -34.70 -17.51
CA THR A 140 12.42 -34.68 -16.20
C THR A 140 12.02 -35.85 -15.29
N GLY A 141 10.89 -36.52 -15.58
CA GLY A 141 10.30 -37.52 -14.69
C GLY A 141 9.76 -36.92 -13.37
N LYS A 142 9.66 -35.60 -13.28
CA LYS A 142 9.19 -34.85 -12.09
C LYS A 142 7.98 -33.99 -12.46
N GLN A 143 7.12 -33.80 -11.46
CA GLN A 143 6.04 -32.81 -11.59
C GLN A 143 6.59 -31.39 -11.75
N VAL A 144 5.82 -30.53 -12.40
CA VAL A 144 6.21 -29.15 -12.75
C VAL A 144 5.80 -28.17 -11.65
N VAL A 145 6.63 -27.19 -11.39
CA VAL A 145 6.32 -26.02 -10.57
C VAL A 145 5.97 -24.84 -11.49
N VAL A 146 4.85 -24.18 -11.24
CA VAL A 146 4.42 -22.96 -11.98
C VAL A 146 4.37 -21.78 -11.02
N LEU A 147 5.17 -20.75 -11.31
CA LEU A 147 5.25 -19.52 -10.55
C LEU A 147 4.74 -18.35 -11.42
N ILE A 148 3.72 -17.64 -10.96
CA ILE A 148 3.08 -16.55 -11.71
C ILE A 148 3.24 -15.27 -10.90
N ASP A 149 4.03 -14.33 -11.43
CA ASP A 149 4.25 -13.02 -10.81
C ASP A 149 3.47 -11.94 -11.53
N GLU A 150 2.94 -10.98 -10.75
CA GLU A 150 2.16 -9.82 -11.20
C GLU A 150 1.04 -10.18 -12.19
N TYR A 151 0.30 -11.28 -11.92
CA TYR A 151 -0.77 -11.78 -12.79
C TYR A 151 -1.81 -10.74 -13.20
N ASP A 152 -2.00 -9.73 -12.37
CA ASP A 152 -3.00 -8.67 -12.51
C ASP A 152 -2.49 -7.40 -13.24
N ALA A 153 -1.19 -7.35 -13.60
CA ALA A 153 -0.63 -6.21 -14.32
C ALA A 153 -1.38 -5.87 -15.63
N PRO A 154 -1.80 -6.85 -16.48
CA PRO A 154 -2.58 -6.55 -17.67
C PRO A 154 -3.94 -5.92 -17.38
N MET A 155 -4.56 -6.31 -16.27
CA MET A 155 -5.85 -5.79 -15.83
C MET A 155 -5.73 -4.37 -15.27
N HIS A 156 -4.64 -4.07 -14.56
CA HIS A 156 -4.35 -2.72 -14.06
C HIS A 156 -4.08 -1.72 -15.19
N ASP A 157 -3.27 -2.09 -16.16
CA ASP A 157 -2.94 -1.21 -17.29
C ASP A 157 -4.16 -0.92 -18.21
N SER A 158 -5.18 -1.77 -18.19
CA SER A 158 -6.40 -1.63 -19.01
C SER A 158 -7.63 -1.08 -18.25
N MET A 159 -7.47 -0.62 -17.02
CA MET A 159 -8.58 -0.22 -16.15
C MET A 159 -9.52 0.86 -16.73
N ASN A 160 -8.98 1.74 -17.57
CA ASN A 160 -9.74 2.84 -18.18
C ASN A 160 -10.46 2.46 -19.48
N ASP A 161 -10.28 1.22 -19.97
CA ASP A 161 -10.94 0.68 -21.17
C ASP A 161 -11.62 -0.65 -20.84
N GLU A 162 -12.91 -0.61 -20.53
CA GLU A 162 -13.70 -1.78 -20.15
C GLU A 162 -13.73 -2.86 -21.26
N LYS A 163 -13.72 -2.45 -22.53
CA LYS A 163 -13.71 -3.39 -23.66
C LYS A 163 -12.39 -4.14 -23.73
N LEU A 164 -11.28 -3.41 -23.66
CA LEU A 164 -9.93 -4.00 -23.65
C LEU A 164 -9.76 -4.90 -22.42
N GLN A 165 -10.20 -4.45 -21.25
CA GLN A 165 -10.11 -5.20 -20.01
C GLN A 165 -10.87 -6.54 -20.09
N ASN A 166 -12.07 -6.55 -20.68
CA ASN A 166 -12.84 -7.78 -20.91
C ASN A 166 -12.13 -8.74 -21.87
N GLN A 167 -11.51 -8.21 -22.94
CA GLN A 167 -10.73 -9.02 -23.88
C GLN A 167 -9.51 -9.64 -23.20
N ILE A 168 -8.73 -8.85 -22.47
CA ILE A 168 -7.57 -9.29 -21.68
C ILE A 168 -7.98 -10.39 -20.68
N ARG A 169 -9.06 -10.19 -19.94
CA ARG A 169 -9.59 -11.18 -18.99
C ARG A 169 -9.88 -12.53 -19.65
N ASN A 170 -10.52 -12.52 -20.80
CA ASN A 170 -10.85 -13.75 -21.53
C ASN A 170 -9.59 -14.48 -21.98
N VAL A 171 -8.60 -13.77 -22.49
CA VAL A 171 -7.31 -14.36 -22.90
C VAL A 171 -6.57 -14.96 -21.69
N LEU A 172 -6.51 -14.23 -20.57
CA LEU A 172 -5.85 -14.73 -19.36
C LEU A 172 -6.57 -15.95 -18.75
N ARG A 173 -7.91 -15.97 -18.77
CA ARG A 173 -8.69 -17.12 -18.31
C ARG A 173 -8.40 -18.37 -19.14
N ASP A 174 -8.37 -18.22 -20.46
CA ASP A 174 -7.99 -19.32 -21.34
C ASP A 174 -6.55 -19.76 -21.07
N PHE A 175 -5.60 -18.82 -21.05
CA PHE A 175 -4.19 -19.07 -20.83
C PHE A 175 -3.89 -19.87 -19.54
N PHE A 176 -4.60 -19.58 -18.43
CA PHE A 176 -4.38 -20.27 -17.16
C PHE A 176 -5.26 -21.51 -16.96
N SER A 177 -6.18 -21.83 -17.86
CA SER A 177 -7.06 -23.00 -17.74
C SER A 177 -6.32 -24.35 -17.63
N PRO A 178 -5.13 -24.55 -18.24
CA PRO A 178 -4.38 -25.80 -18.13
C PRO A 178 -3.92 -26.12 -16.69
N LEU A 179 -3.79 -25.13 -15.82
CA LEU A 179 -3.37 -25.36 -14.44
C LEU A 179 -4.32 -26.30 -13.68
N LYS A 180 -5.61 -26.34 -14.07
CA LYS A 180 -6.56 -27.31 -13.55
C LYS A 180 -6.46 -28.67 -14.27
N GLN A 181 -6.35 -28.62 -15.60
CA GLN A 181 -6.36 -29.85 -16.43
C GLN A 181 -5.11 -30.68 -16.22
N GLN A 182 -3.97 -30.04 -15.92
CA GLN A 182 -2.67 -30.66 -15.71
C GLN A 182 -2.37 -30.95 -14.21
N ASP A 183 -3.38 -31.00 -13.36
CA ASP A 183 -3.22 -31.17 -11.90
C ASP A 183 -2.28 -32.34 -11.52
N ALA A 184 -2.39 -33.48 -12.23
CA ALA A 184 -1.50 -34.64 -12.01
C ALA A 184 -0.02 -34.36 -12.31
N ASN A 185 0.26 -33.43 -13.22
CA ASN A 185 1.61 -33.07 -13.65
C ASN A 185 2.19 -31.88 -12.86
N LEU A 186 1.41 -31.28 -11.95
CA LEU A 186 1.82 -30.11 -11.17
C LEU A 186 2.22 -30.49 -9.75
N ARG A 187 3.41 -30.06 -9.33
CA ARG A 187 3.90 -30.15 -7.94
C ARG A 187 3.41 -28.98 -7.10
N PHE A 188 3.46 -27.78 -7.67
CA PHE A 188 3.18 -26.55 -6.96
C PHE A 188 2.82 -25.43 -7.94
N VAL A 189 1.83 -24.63 -7.59
CA VAL A 189 1.44 -23.42 -8.31
C VAL A 189 1.38 -22.25 -7.33
N PHE A 190 2.14 -21.20 -7.59
CA PHE A 190 2.09 -19.98 -6.80
C PHE A 190 1.73 -18.78 -7.68
N ILE A 191 0.71 -18.06 -7.27
CA ILE A 191 0.19 -16.91 -7.97
C ILE A 191 0.29 -15.69 -7.07
N THR A 192 0.90 -14.61 -7.57
CA THR A 192 1.00 -13.37 -6.82
C THR A 192 0.74 -12.14 -7.68
N GLY A 193 0.23 -11.09 -7.02
CA GLY A 193 -0.07 -9.79 -7.61
C GLY A 193 -0.34 -8.75 -6.53
N ILE A 194 -0.79 -7.56 -6.95
CA ILE A 194 -1.16 -6.47 -6.05
C ILE A 194 -2.56 -6.70 -5.50
N SER A 195 -3.49 -7.04 -6.36
CA SER A 195 -4.91 -7.12 -6.06
C SER A 195 -5.46 -8.54 -6.19
N LYS A 196 -6.68 -8.73 -5.70
CA LYS A 196 -7.51 -9.90 -6.03
C LYS A 196 -8.32 -9.67 -7.31
N PHE A 197 -7.80 -8.82 -8.18
CA PHE A 197 -8.44 -8.45 -9.43
C PHE A 197 -8.75 -9.70 -10.25
N SER A 198 -10.03 -9.90 -10.55
CA SER A 198 -10.45 -11.02 -11.42
C SER A 198 -10.01 -12.43 -10.96
N GLN A 199 -9.55 -12.58 -9.69
CA GLN A 199 -9.16 -13.90 -9.17
C GLN A 199 -10.25 -14.96 -9.43
N LEU A 200 -11.50 -14.59 -9.17
CA LEU A 200 -12.66 -15.47 -9.40
C LEU A 200 -12.94 -15.70 -10.90
N SER A 201 -12.61 -14.76 -11.78
CA SER A 201 -12.91 -14.89 -13.20
C SER A 201 -11.75 -15.47 -14.02
N ILE A 202 -10.49 -15.16 -13.66
CA ILE A 202 -9.31 -15.71 -14.34
C ILE A 202 -9.00 -17.13 -13.83
N PHE A 203 -9.09 -17.35 -12.52
CA PHE A 203 -8.80 -18.63 -11.88
C PHE A 203 -10.07 -19.35 -11.39
N SER A 204 -11.23 -19.06 -11.96
CA SER A 204 -12.52 -19.68 -11.57
C SER A 204 -12.51 -21.20 -11.60
N GLU A 205 -11.65 -21.76 -12.41
CA GLU A 205 -11.50 -23.21 -12.55
C GLU A 205 -10.58 -23.84 -11.47
N LEU A 206 -9.70 -23.06 -10.83
CA LEU A 206 -8.85 -23.54 -9.73
C LEU A 206 -9.60 -23.56 -8.40
N ASN A 207 -10.51 -24.51 -8.22
CA ASN A 207 -11.37 -24.62 -7.04
C ASN A 207 -10.59 -24.91 -5.73
N ASN A 208 -9.34 -25.35 -5.81
CA ASN A 208 -8.46 -25.71 -4.70
C ASN A 208 -7.41 -24.64 -4.36
N LEU A 209 -7.55 -23.42 -4.90
CA LEU A 209 -6.63 -22.31 -4.65
C LEU A 209 -6.72 -21.83 -3.19
N LYS A 210 -5.63 -21.97 -2.43
CA LYS A 210 -5.52 -21.51 -1.05
C LYS A 210 -5.03 -20.07 -0.99
N ILE A 211 -5.88 -19.18 -0.47
CA ILE A 211 -5.57 -17.76 -0.35
C ILE A 211 -4.80 -17.53 0.96
N LEU A 212 -3.59 -16.98 0.85
CA LEU A 212 -2.70 -16.69 1.98
C LEU A 212 -2.82 -15.24 2.47
N THR A 213 -3.41 -14.36 1.68
CA THR A 213 -3.38 -12.89 1.85
C THR A 213 -3.72 -12.43 3.28
N MET A 214 -4.79 -12.95 3.89
CA MET A 214 -5.21 -12.58 5.25
C MET A 214 -4.94 -13.69 6.29
N LYS A 215 -4.10 -14.67 5.99
CA LYS A 215 -3.73 -15.69 6.97
C LYS A 215 -2.64 -15.19 7.90
N ASN A 216 -2.89 -15.21 9.22
CA ASN A 216 -1.95 -14.79 10.26
C ASN A 216 -0.57 -15.45 10.10
N GLU A 217 -0.54 -16.72 9.74
CA GLU A 217 0.67 -17.53 9.58
C GLU A 217 1.61 -17.03 8.48
N TYR A 218 1.08 -16.37 7.44
CA TYR A 218 1.80 -15.84 6.30
C TYR A 218 1.79 -14.30 6.22
N ALA A 219 1.38 -13.64 7.30
CA ALA A 219 1.31 -12.18 7.33
C ALA A 219 2.69 -11.53 7.11
N THR A 220 3.74 -12.16 7.62
CA THR A 220 5.13 -11.66 7.58
C THR A 220 5.98 -12.22 6.44
N VAL A 221 5.40 -12.97 5.49
CA VAL A 221 6.15 -13.59 4.38
C VAL A 221 6.76 -12.57 3.43
N CYS A 222 6.12 -11.42 3.31
CA CYS A 222 6.59 -10.24 2.60
C CYS A 222 6.60 -9.04 3.56
N GLY A 223 7.56 -8.13 3.37
CA GLY A 223 7.76 -7.01 4.28
C GLY A 223 8.69 -7.36 5.44
N PHE A 224 8.99 -6.40 6.30
CA PHE A 224 9.84 -6.58 7.47
C PHE A 224 9.06 -6.30 8.76
N THR A 225 9.25 -7.13 9.77
CA THR A 225 8.80 -6.83 11.12
C THR A 225 9.82 -5.92 11.83
N GLU A 226 9.40 -5.22 12.87
CA GLU A 226 10.32 -4.41 13.68
C GLU A 226 11.45 -5.25 14.27
N GLU A 227 11.15 -6.44 14.79
CA GLU A 227 12.17 -7.35 15.34
C GLU A 227 13.25 -7.70 14.30
N GLU A 228 12.84 -7.95 13.04
CA GLU A 228 13.78 -8.24 11.96
C GLU A 228 14.65 -7.04 11.60
N ILE A 229 14.06 -5.83 11.61
CA ILE A 229 14.79 -4.58 11.35
C ILE A 229 15.80 -4.31 12.46
N LEU A 230 15.36 -4.31 13.70
CA LEU A 230 16.23 -4.05 14.85
C LEU A 230 17.38 -5.04 14.95
N LYS A 231 17.13 -6.31 14.59
CA LYS A 231 18.18 -7.34 14.58
C LYS A 231 19.15 -7.21 13.41
N LYS A 232 18.67 -6.80 12.24
CA LYS A 232 19.46 -6.83 11.01
C LYS A 232 20.20 -5.52 10.75
N TYR A 233 19.59 -4.38 11.13
CA TYR A 233 20.03 -3.04 10.75
C TYR A 233 20.38 -2.15 11.94
N THR A 234 20.80 -2.73 13.09
CA THR A 234 21.15 -1.98 14.31
C THR A 234 22.17 -0.87 14.03
N GLU A 235 23.30 -1.22 13.38
CA GLU A 235 24.37 -0.27 13.06
C GLU A 235 23.92 0.82 12.07
N ASP A 236 23.02 0.45 11.14
CA ASP A 236 22.47 1.39 10.15
C ASP A 236 21.48 2.37 10.82
N ILE A 237 20.72 1.91 11.82
CA ILE A 237 19.83 2.76 12.62
C ILE A 237 20.64 3.69 13.52
N GLU A 238 21.75 3.22 14.09
CA GLU A 238 22.67 4.07 14.86
C GLU A 238 23.25 5.18 13.96
N ALA A 239 23.68 4.85 12.75
CA ALA A 239 24.19 5.82 11.78
C ALA A 239 23.11 6.80 11.28
N PHE A 240 21.85 6.35 11.16
CA PHE A 240 20.70 7.19 10.86
C PHE A 240 20.42 8.16 12.03
N ALA A 241 20.47 7.67 13.27
CA ALA A 241 20.26 8.46 14.48
C ALA A 241 21.32 9.57 14.60
N GLU A 242 22.60 9.24 14.39
CA GLU A 242 23.69 10.20 14.42
C GLU A 242 23.52 11.33 13.39
N GLU A 243 23.19 10.99 12.13
CA GLU A 243 23.00 11.97 11.06
C GLU A 243 21.84 12.93 11.33
N ASN A 244 20.78 12.45 12.00
CA ASN A 244 19.58 13.23 12.30
C ASN A 244 19.58 13.85 13.72
N GLU A 245 20.70 13.81 14.42
CA GLU A 245 20.84 14.34 15.79
C GLU A 245 19.81 13.75 16.78
N MET A 246 19.49 12.45 16.62
CA MET A 246 18.53 11.70 17.42
C MET A 246 19.23 10.66 18.30
N THR A 247 18.59 10.27 19.39
CA THR A 247 18.92 9.03 20.09
C THR A 247 18.47 7.82 19.28
N TYR A 248 19.02 6.65 19.57
CA TYR A 248 18.60 5.40 18.92
C TYR A 248 17.08 5.15 19.04
N ASP A 249 16.53 5.35 20.23
CA ASP A 249 15.10 5.13 20.49
C ASP A 249 14.21 6.13 19.73
N GLU A 250 14.64 7.38 19.60
CA GLU A 250 13.96 8.39 18.78
C GLU A 250 14.01 8.03 17.30
N ALA A 251 15.17 7.57 16.82
CA ALA A 251 15.31 7.10 15.44
C ALA A 251 14.39 5.90 15.13
N VAL A 252 14.33 4.91 16.02
CA VAL A 252 13.40 3.78 15.90
C VAL A 252 11.95 4.25 15.88
N ALA A 253 11.59 5.18 16.77
CA ALA A 253 10.24 5.74 16.83
C ALA A 253 9.88 6.51 15.54
N ALA A 254 10.81 7.31 14.99
CA ALA A 254 10.64 8.04 13.75
C ALA A 254 10.47 7.10 12.55
N LEU A 255 11.33 6.08 12.42
CA LEU A 255 11.22 5.07 11.36
C LEU A 255 9.92 4.28 11.45
N ARG A 256 9.47 3.94 12.67
CA ARG A 256 8.18 3.28 12.90
C ARG A 256 7.01 4.17 12.47
N TYR A 257 7.00 5.41 12.88
CA TYR A 257 5.96 6.37 12.54
C TYR A 257 5.82 6.58 11.03
N HIS A 258 6.96 6.67 10.32
CA HIS A 258 6.97 6.92 8.89
C HIS A 258 6.70 5.70 8.02
N TYR A 259 7.15 4.47 8.39
CA TYR A 259 7.22 3.35 7.46
C TYR A 259 6.60 2.04 7.95
N ASP A 260 6.26 1.91 9.24
CA ASP A 260 5.58 0.73 9.78
C ASP A 260 4.06 0.83 9.60
N GLY A 261 3.34 -0.11 10.16
CA GLY A 261 1.90 -0.07 10.38
C GLY A 261 1.05 -0.78 9.36
N TYR A 262 1.63 -1.48 8.38
CA TYR A 262 0.85 -2.40 7.56
C TYR A 262 0.47 -3.65 8.35
N HIS A 263 -0.81 -4.00 8.34
CA HIS A 263 -1.33 -5.23 8.92
C HIS A 263 -2.09 -6.00 7.85
N PHE A 264 -1.65 -7.23 7.58
CA PHE A 264 -2.23 -8.08 6.53
C PHE A 264 -3.22 -9.11 7.07
N SER A 265 -3.44 -9.15 8.36
CA SER A 265 -4.40 -10.02 9.02
C SER A 265 -4.75 -9.48 10.41
N GLU A 266 -5.80 -10.04 11.03
CA GLU A 266 -6.28 -9.65 12.37
C GLU A 266 -5.18 -9.63 13.45
N LYS A 267 -4.23 -10.57 13.39
CA LYS A 267 -3.18 -10.75 14.41
C LYS A 267 -1.77 -10.48 13.85
N SER A 268 -1.68 -9.85 12.69
CA SER A 268 -0.39 -9.48 12.13
C SER A 268 0.30 -8.45 13.02
N PRO A 269 1.62 -8.55 13.25
CA PRO A 269 2.39 -7.41 13.75
C PRO A 269 2.34 -6.26 12.74
N GLY A 270 2.83 -5.09 13.11
CA GLY A 270 3.16 -4.03 12.16
C GLY A 270 4.24 -4.51 11.18
N ILE A 271 4.04 -4.21 9.90
CA ILE A 271 4.96 -4.59 8.83
C ILE A 271 5.45 -3.33 8.13
N TYR A 272 6.76 -3.17 8.08
CA TYR A 272 7.41 -2.12 7.31
C TYR A 272 7.42 -2.44 5.82
N ASN A 273 7.25 -1.41 5.00
CA ASN A 273 7.54 -1.53 3.58
C ASN A 273 9.07 -1.63 3.37
N PRO A 274 9.59 -2.74 2.80
CA PRO A 274 11.04 -2.93 2.64
C PRO A 274 11.71 -1.84 1.80
N PHE A 275 11.02 -1.35 0.77
CA PHE A 275 11.58 -0.35 -0.12
C PHE A 275 11.77 0.99 0.61
N SER A 276 10.78 1.42 1.38
CA SER A 276 10.86 2.69 2.12
C SER A 276 11.92 2.63 3.21
N ILE A 277 11.90 1.59 4.06
CA ILE A 277 12.85 1.51 5.18
C ILE A 277 14.30 1.35 4.71
N ILE A 278 14.56 0.56 3.65
CA ILE A 278 15.92 0.39 3.13
C ILE A 278 16.46 1.69 2.53
N ASN A 279 15.63 2.43 1.77
CA ASN A 279 16.07 3.72 1.22
C ASN A 279 16.28 4.76 2.34
N ALA A 280 15.41 4.80 3.36
CA ALA A 280 15.59 5.70 4.50
C ALA A 280 16.91 5.45 5.25
N LEU A 281 17.30 4.18 5.42
CA LEU A 281 18.57 3.82 6.05
C LEU A 281 19.78 4.10 5.15
N ASP A 282 19.65 3.96 3.82
CA ASP A 282 20.70 4.25 2.86
C ASP A 282 20.97 5.76 2.73
N ASP A 283 19.90 6.53 2.54
CA ASP A 283 19.95 8.00 2.41
C ASP A 283 20.15 8.69 3.77
N LYS A 284 19.81 8.01 4.88
CA LYS A 284 19.71 8.54 6.25
C LYS A 284 18.72 9.70 6.37
N GLU A 285 17.61 9.63 5.65
CA GLU A 285 16.58 10.65 5.58
C GLU A 285 15.18 10.05 5.72
N LEU A 286 14.23 10.85 6.25
CA LEU A 286 12.80 10.51 6.29
C LEU A 286 12.10 11.11 5.07
N ASN A 287 11.99 10.34 4.00
CA ASN A 287 11.37 10.76 2.74
C ASN A 287 10.19 9.85 2.33
N SER A 288 9.35 10.31 1.40
CA SER A 288 8.26 9.52 0.82
C SER A 288 8.76 8.67 -0.35
N TYR A 289 9.38 7.53 -0.08
CA TYR A 289 10.00 6.65 -1.08
C TYR A 289 8.99 5.81 -1.85
N TRP A 290 8.04 5.20 -1.14
CA TRP A 290 7.03 4.33 -1.77
C TRP A 290 6.10 5.13 -2.69
N PHE A 291 5.69 6.30 -2.24
CA PHE A 291 4.74 7.14 -2.95
C PHE A 291 5.32 7.75 -4.22
N SER A 292 6.62 8.10 -4.23
CA SER A 292 7.33 8.64 -5.39
C SER A 292 7.33 7.68 -6.59
N SER A 293 7.09 6.39 -6.37
CA SER A 293 7.07 5.36 -7.41
C SER A 293 5.78 5.31 -8.26
N GLY A 294 4.83 6.20 -8.02
CA GLY A 294 3.64 6.42 -8.86
C GLY A 294 2.31 6.38 -8.12
N THR A 295 1.64 7.53 -8.03
CA THR A 295 0.25 7.63 -7.58
C THR A 295 -0.68 7.31 -8.74
N PRO A 296 -1.65 6.40 -8.57
CA PRO A 296 -2.65 6.16 -9.61
C PRO A 296 -3.61 7.36 -9.70
N THR A 297 -3.46 8.17 -10.73
CA THR A 297 -4.36 9.31 -11.02
C THR A 297 -5.83 8.87 -11.03
N PHE A 298 -6.10 7.66 -11.55
CA PHE A 298 -7.45 7.09 -11.59
C PHE A 298 -8.07 6.91 -10.20
N LEU A 299 -7.25 6.67 -9.16
CA LEU A 299 -7.75 6.48 -7.79
C LEU A 299 -8.30 7.80 -7.22
N VAL A 300 -7.61 8.90 -7.47
CA VAL A 300 -8.07 10.25 -7.10
C VAL A 300 -9.39 10.56 -7.80
N GLU A 301 -9.47 10.31 -9.11
CA GLU A 301 -10.71 10.49 -9.89
C GLU A 301 -11.86 9.60 -9.39
N LEU A 302 -11.55 8.37 -8.98
CA LEU A 302 -12.55 7.44 -8.45
C LEU A 302 -13.12 7.92 -7.13
N LEU A 303 -12.27 8.41 -6.21
CA LEU A 303 -12.70 8.95 -4.92
C LEU A 303 -13.63 10.14 -5.10
N GLN A 304 -13.30 11.02 -6.03
CA GLN A 304 -14.13 12.18 -6.35
C GLN A 304 -15.50 11.79 -6.90
N LYS A 305 -15.54 10.90 -7.86
CA LYS A 305 -16.79 10.37 -8.42
C LYS A 305 -17.67 9.72 -7.37
N LYS A 306 -17.09 9.23 -6.27
CA LYS A 306 -17.79 8.57 -5.16
C LYS A 306 -18.05 9.48 -3.96
N GLY A 307 -17.51 10.69 -3.96
CA GLY A 307 -17.67 11.65 -2.88
C GLY A 307 -17.05 11.19 -1.55
N LEU A 308 -16.01 10.35 -1.60
CA LEU A 308 -15.26 9.94 -0.43
C LEU A 308 -14.17 10.97 -0.13
N ASP A 309 -14.12 11.41 1.10
CA ASP A 309 -13.13 12.34 1.62
C ASP A 309 -12.08 11.66 2.54
N MET A 310 -11.05 12.41 2.91
CA MET A 310 -9.96 11.90 3.77
C MET A 310 -10.44 11.45 5.15
N LEU A 311 -11.43 12.14 5.73
CA LEU A 311 -11.99 11.80 7.05
C LEU A 311 -12.71 10.45 7.03
N GLN A 312 -13.36 10.13 5.90
CA GLN A 312 -14.05 8.85 5.73
C GLN A 312 -13.08 7.70 5.48
N ILE A 313 -11.92 8.00 4.88
CA ILE A 313 -10.92 7.01 4.51
C ILE A 313 -10.10 6.59 5.73
N ASP A 314 -9.75 7.53 6.61
CA ASP A 314 -8.83 7.30 7.73
C ASP A 314 -9.50 6.61 8.95
N ASP A 315 -10.82 6.50 8.98
CA ASP A 315 -11.56 5.77 10.01
C ASP A 315 -12.76 5.02 9.42
N LEU A 316 -12.47 4.01 8.60
CA LEU A 316 -13.48 3.25 7.89
C LEU A 316 -13.73 1.89 8.53
N TRP A 317 -14.98 1.61 8.95
CA TRP A 317 -15.39 0.28 9.36
C TRP A 317 -15.98 -0.51 8.19
N ALA A 318 -15.42 -1.68 7.90
CA ALA A 318 -15.84 -2.53 6.79
C ALA A 318 -15.67 -4.02 7.11
N SER A 319 -16.52 -4.87 6.52
CA SER A 319 -16.29 -6.31 6.54
C SER A 319 -15.25 -6.71 5.50
N ASP A 320 -14.60 -7.85 5.69
CA ASP A 320 -13.72 -8.47 4.68
C ASP A 320 -14.43 -8.63 3.33
N LYS A 321 -15.73 -8.90 3.35
CA LYS A 321 -16.59 -8.97 2.16
C LYS A 321 -16.73 -7.65 1.39
N ARG A 322 -16.28 -6.53 1.96
CA ARG A 322 -16.27 -5.22 1.29
C ARG A 322 -14.91 -4.85 0.76
N PHE A 323 -13.82 -5.10 1.47
CA PHE A 323 -12.49 -4.62 1.10
C PHE A 323 -11.56 -5.71 0.55
N ASP A 324 -11.74 -6.97 0.94
CA ASP A 324 -10.92 -8.10 0.50
C ASP A 324 -11.62 -8.91 -0.62
N VAL A 325 -12.22 -8.21 -1.58
CA VAL A 325 -12.98 -8.79 -2.68
C VAL A 325 -12.32 -8.50 -4.04
N PRO A 326 -12.67 -9.29 -5.07
CA PRO A 326 -12.25 -8.99 -6.44
C PRO A 326 -12.73 -7.62 -6.91
N THR A 327 -11.85 -6.88 -7.59
CA THR A 327 -12.08 -5.49 -8.05
C THR A 327 -12.50 -5.40 -9.51
N GLU A 328 -13.33 -6.34 -9.98
CA GLU A 328 -13.74 -6.44 -11.41
C GLU A 328 -14.60 -5.27 -11.89
N LYS A 329 -15.45 -4.75 -11.03
CA LYS A 329 -16.24 -3.54 -11.29
C LYS A 329 -15.99 -2.58 -10.14
N ILE A 330 -15.22 -1.54 -10.39
CA ILE A 330 -14.87 -0.56 -9.38
C ILE A 330 -16.08 0.33 -9.09
N THR A 331 -17.03 -0.21 -8.34
CA THR A 331 -18.17 0.55 -7.79
C THR A 331 -17.87 1.12 -6.42
N ASP A 332 -16.99 0.47 -5.66
CA ASP A 332 -16.48 0.89 -4.35
C ASP A 332 -14.95 1.05 -4.44
N PRO A 333 -14.35 2.19 -4.07
CA PRO A 333 -12.90 2.37 -4.11
C PRO A 333 -12.15 1.65 -2.98
N ILE A 334 -12.84 1.23 -1.92
CA ILE A 334 -12.21 0.66 -0.72
C ILE A 334 -11.39 -0.61 -1.01
N PRO A 335 -11.87 -1.58 -1.81
CA PRO A 335 -11.05 -2.73 -2.17
C PRO A 335 -9.74 -2.34 -2.88
N VAL A 336 -9.80 -1.35 -3.78
CA VAL A 336 -8.61 -0.88 -4.50
C VAL A 336 -7.64 -0.19 -3.56
N LEU A 337 -8.13 0.69 -2.68
CA LEU A 337 -7.31 1.38 -1.67
C LEU A 337 -6.60 0.38 -0.75
N TYR A 338 -7.31 -0.61 -0.24
CA TYR A 338 -6.75 -1.63 0.65
C TYR A 338 -5.72 -2.52 -0.06
N GLN A 339 -6.08 -3.08 -1.21
CA GLN A 339 -5.22 -4.01 -1.93
C GLN A 339 -3.97 -3.34 -2.52
N SER A 340 -4.11 -2.07 -2.94
CA SER A 340 -2.96 -1.27 -3.39
C SER A 340 -2.05 -0.76 -2.26
N GLY A 341 -2.49 -0.88 -0.99
CA GLY A 341 -1.69 -0.52 0.17
C GLY A 341 -1.84 0.92 0.66
N TYR A 342 -2.88 1.64 0.21
CA TYR A 342 -3.22 2.94 0.78
C TYR A 342 -3.94 2.81 2.11
N LEU A 343 -4.70 1.71 2.29
CA LEU A 343 -5.32 1.36 3.56
C LEU A 343 -4.77 0.05 4.10
N THR A 344 -4.84 -0.08 5.40
CA THR A 344 -4.49 -1.29 6.14
C THR A 344 -5.51 -1.57 7.23
N ILE A 345 -5.46 -2.78 7.81
CA ILE A 345 -6.25 -3.15 8.98
C ILE A 345 -5.63 -2.45 10.21
N LYS A 346 -6.42 -1.62 10.92
CA LYS A 346 -6.01 -1.00 12.18
C LYS A 346 -6.53 -1.77 13.38
N GLU A 347 -7.73 -2.37 13.27
CA GLU A 347 -8.41 -3.05 14.35
C GLU A 347 -9.41 -4.05 13.80
N TYR A 348 -9.75 -5.07 14.58
CA TYR A 348 -10.82 -6.00 14.31
C TYR A 348 -11.75 -6.13 15.50
N ASP A 349 -13.01 -5.77 15.34
CA ASP A 349 -14.05 -6.00 16.33
C ASP A 349 -14.72 -7.36 16.13
N LYS A 350 -14.53 -8.25 17.10
CA LYS A 350 -15.07 -9.61 17.07
C LYS A 350 -16.60 -9.66 17.21
N GLN A 351 -17.22 -8.64 17.82
CA GLN A 351 -18.67 -8.65 18.03
C GLN A 351 -19.39 -8.28 16.75
N SER A 352 -19.00 -7.18 16.11
CA SER A 352 -19.56 -6.74 14.83
C SER A 352 -19.00 -7.51 13.63
N ARG A 353 -17.85 -8.16 13.78
CA ARG A 353 -17.05 -8.77 12.71
C ARG A 353 -16.63 -7.76 11.65
N LEU A 354 -16.35 -6.53 12.07
CA LEU A 354 -15.87 -5.47 11.20
C LEU A 354 -14.39 -5.18 11.47
N TYR A 355 -13.72 -4.76 10.44
CA TYR A 355 -12.36 -4.25 10.48
C TYR A 355 -12.38 -2.74 10.40
N ARG A 356 -11.61 -2.09 11.24
CA ARG A 356 -11.29 -0.67 11.09
C ARG A 356 -10.11 -0.53 10.15
N LEU A 357 -10.30 0.19 9.08
CA LEU A 357 -9.29 0.49 8.07
C LEU A 357 -8.83 1.94 8.22
N GLY A 358 -7.56 2.21 7.90
CA GLY A 358 -6.98 3.54 7.90
C GLY A 358 -5.63 3.54 7.18
N PHE A 359 -4.99 4.70 7.06
CA PHE A 359 -3.66 4.79 6.47
C PHE A 359 -2.64 3.99 7.29
N PRO A 360 -1.74 3.23 6.66
CA PRO A 360 -0.76 2.44 7.40
C PRO A 360 0.18 3.32 8.23
N ASN A 361 0.70 4.39 7.66
CA ASN A 361 1.73 5.23 8.24
C ASN A 361 1.73 6.64 7.64
N GLU A 362 2.64 7.47 8.13
CA GLU A 362 2.76 8.87 7.72
C GLU A 362 3.16 9.03 6.26
N GLU A 363 4.09 8.23 5.75
CA GLU A 363 4.50 8.27 4.34
C GLU A 363 3.29 8.16 3.40
N VAL A 364 2.41 7.18 3.65
CA VAL A 364 1.23 6.93 2.82
C VAL A 364 0.18 8.02 3.01
N ARG A 365 -0.06 8.45 4.26
CA ARG A 365 -1.02 9.51 4.58
C ARG A 365 -0.63 10.82 3.88
N GLN A 366 0.61 11.25 4.04
CA GLN A 366 1.12 12.49 3.46
C GLN A 366 1.12 12.44 1.93
N GLY A 367 1.63 11.34 1.35
CA GLY A 367 1.68 11.18 -0.09
C GLY A 367 0.28 11.15 -0.72
N PHE A 368 -0.67 10.48 -0.09
CA PHE A 368 -2.06 10.45 -0.54
C PHE A 368 -2.72 11.83 -0.46
N SER A 369 -2.54 12.54 0.66
CA SER A 369 -3.02 13.91 0.85
C SER A 369 -2.45 14.87 -0.20
N THR A 370 -1.15 14.77 -0.51
CA THR A 370 -0.49 15.55 -1.57
C THR A 370 -1.13 15.29 -2.94
N SER A 371 -1.51 14.06 -3.22
CA SER A 371 -2.18 13.71 -4.48
C SER A 371 -3.59 14.27 -4.58
N LEU A 372 -4.34 14.27 -3.49
CA LEU A 372 -5.65 14.92 -3.40
C LEU A 372 -5.52 16.45 -3.50
N PHE A 373 -4.50 17.04 -2.85
CA PHE A 373 -4.27 18.47 -2.89
C PHE A 373 -4.03 19.00 -4.31
N ARG A 374 -3.25 18.27 -5.13
CA ARG A 374 -3.04 18.63 -6.55
C ARG A 374 -4.33 18.74 -7.34
N TYR A 375 -5.34 17.98 -6.94
CA TYR A 375 -6.68 18.08 -7.52
C TYR A 375 -7.42 19.33 -7.06
N TYR A 376 -7.35 19.65 -5.78
CA TYR A 376 -7.97 20.85 -5.23
C TYR A 376 -7.27 22.16 -5.64
N SER A 377 -5.98 22.09 -6.02
CA SER A 377 -5.19 23.26 -6.44
C SER A 377 -4.53 23.02 -7.80
N PRO A 378 -5.26 23.24 -8.93
CA PRO A 378 -4.73 23.03 -10.27
C PRO A 378 -3.51 23.90 -10.62
N ASP A 379 -3.35 25.07 -9.97
CA ASP A 379 -2.23 26.01 -10.18
C ASP A 379 -0.89 25.56 -9.57
N GLY A 380 -0.86 24.38 -8.96
CA GLY A 380 0.35 23.61 -8.72
C GLY A 380 1.14 23.90 -7.45
N MET A 381 2.33 23.32 -7.43
CA MET A 381 3.22 23.13 -6.29
C MET A 381 3.80 24.44 -5.69
N GLY A 382 3.84 25.55 -6.42
CA GLY A 382 4.36 26.82 -5.87
C GLY A 382 3.57 27.36 -4.69
N LYS A 383 2.27 27.03 -4.61
CA LYS A 383 1.43 27.38 -3.44
C LYS A 383 1.67 26.42 -2.27
N TYR A 384 2.03 25.19 -2.56
CA TYR A 384 2.41 24.18 -1.56
C TYR A 384 3.64 24.64 -0.77
N ASP A 385 4.71 25.01 -1.44
CA ASP A 385 5.96 25.45 -0.80
C ASP A 385 5.73 26.65 0.13
N ALA A 386 4.93 27.62 -0.34
CA ALA A 386 4.57 28.79 0.47
C ALA A 386 3.75 28.41 1.71
N LEU A 387 2.83 27.44 1.57
CA LEU A 387 2.01 26.97 2.69
C LEU A 387 2.82 26.13 3.68
N CYS A 388 3.73 25.29 3.20
CA CYS A 388 4.69 24.56 4.05
C CYS A 388 5.54 25.52 4.87
N ARG A 389 6.08 26.56 4.23
CA ARG A 389 6.88 27.57 4.92
C ARG A 389 6.06 28.32 5.97
N ALA A 390 4.85 28.76 5.62
CA ALA A 390 3.96 29.43 6.55
C ALA A 390 3.55 28.53 7.73
N TYR A 391 3.29 27.24 7.49
CA TYR A 391 2.98 26.29 8.55
C TYR A 391 4.14 26.17 9.53
N TYR A 392 5.35 25.93 9.04
CA TYR A 392 6.52 25.80 9.90
C TYR A 392 6.79 27.08 10.68
N ASP A 393 6.87 28.24 10.00
CA ASP A 393 7.20 29.51 10.65
C ASP A 393 6.13 29.94 11.65
N CYS A 394 4.84 29.92 11.26
CA CYS A 394 3.78 30.43 12.11
C CYS A 394 3.31 29.42 13.17
N VAL A 395 3.05 28.15 12.75
CA VAL A 395 2.38 27.18 13.63
C VAL A 395 3.37 26.40 14.50
N VAL A 396 4.46 25.92 13.89
CA VAL A 396 5.40 25.04 14.62
C VAL A 396 6.36 25.88 15.46
N ARG A 397 6.98 26.90 14.88
CA ARG A 397 8.02 27.70 15.55
C ARG A 397 7.44 28.80 16.45
N ASP A 398 6.54 29.62 15.91
CA ASP A 398 6.11 30.86 16.60
C ASP A 398 4.81 30.72 17.40
N GLY A 399 4.03 29.66 17.19
CA GLY A 399 2.73 29.45 17.84
C GLY A 399 1.67 30.46 17.40
N ASP A 400 1.83 31.06 16.22
CA ASP A 400 0.94 32.10 15.65
C ASP A 400 -0.03 31.49 14.64
N MET A 401 -1.11 30.92 15.15
CA MET A 401 -2.17 30.34 14.32
C MET A 401 -2.94 31.42 13.54
N ASP A 402 -3.04 32.67 14.03
CA ASP A 402 -3.70 33.77 13.33
C ASP A 402 -3.01 34.08 12.01
N ALA A 403 -1.67 34.19 12.03
CA ALA A 403 -0.88 34.41 10.82
C ALA A 403 -1.07 33.26 9.81
N PHE A 404 -1.03 31.99 10.28
CA PHE A 404 -1.24 30.84 9.41
C PHE A 404 -2.65 30.82 8.78
N LEU A 405 -3.69 31.09 9.55
CA LEU A 405 -5.08 31.13 9.04
C LEU A 405 -5.27 32.22 7.98
N SER A 406 -4.54 33.33 8.07
CA SER A 406 -4.52 34.37 7.03
C SER A 406 -3.96 33.84 5.69
N HIS A 407 -2.89 33.02 5.74
CA HIS A 407 -2.35 32.34 4.56
C HIS A 407 -3.34 31.29 4.04
N LEU A 408 -3.96 30.53 4.91
CA LEU A 408 -4.93 29.50 4.56
C LEU A 408 -6.19 30.09 3.91
N LYS A 409 -6.69 31.24 4.39
CA LYS A 409 -7.78 31.98 3.77
C LYS A 409 -7.45 32.34 2.32
N THR A 410 -6.25 32.89 2.07
CA THR A 410 -5.79 33.24 0.71
C THR A 410 -5.74 32.01 -0.21
N PHE A 411 -5.49 30.84 0.34
CA PHE A 411 -5.57 29.56 -0.39
C PHE A 411 -7.02 29.23 -0.74
N TYR A 412 -7.94 29.27 0.22
CA TYR A 412 -9.36 28.97 0.02
C TYR A 412 -10.03 29.95 -0.98
N ASP A 413 -9.66 31.24 -0.99
CA ASP A 413 -10.20 32.25 -1.93
C ASP A 413 -9.96 31.88 -3.41
N LYS A 414 -9.02 30.98 -3.67
CA LYS A 414 -8.67 30.51 -5.03
C LYS A 414 -9.18 29.10 -5.33
N PHE A 415 -9.98 28.53 -4.44
CA PHE A 415 -10.49 27.16 -4.58
C PHE A 415 -11.55 27.10 -5.70
N PRO A 416 -11.51 26.12 -6.61
CA PRO A 416 -12.52 26.01 -7.65
C PRO A 416 -13.92 25.77 -7.07
N TYR A 417 -14.87 26.66 -7.35
CA TYR A 417 -16.24 26.58 -6.83
C TYR A 417 -16.97 25.27 -7.19
N THR A 418 -16.55 24.60 -8.25
CA THR A 418 -17.12 23.32 -8.69
C THR A 418 -16.78 22.15 -7.76
N LEU A 419 -15.82 22.33 -6.85
CA LEU A 419 -15.34 21.32 -5.92
C LEU A 419 -15.90 21.51 -4.51
N VAL A 420 -16.66 22.57 -4.27
CA VAL A 420 -17.17 22.93 -2.95
C VAL A 420 -18.54 22.31 -2.71
N ASN A 421 -18.64 21.46 -1.69
CA ASN A 421 -19.92 21.08 -1.08
C ASN A 421 -20.19 22.03 0.08
N ASN A 422 -21.33 22.73 0.06
CA ASN A 422 -21.70 23.74 1.03
C ASN A 422 -22.10 23.12 2.38
N ASN A 423 -21.16 22.55 3.12
CA ASN A 423 -21.38 22.05 4.48
C ASN A 423 -20.08 22.02 5.30
N GLU A 424 -20.21 22.07 6.61
CA GLU A 424 -19.13 22.09 7.60
C GLU A 424 -18.16 20.91 7.40
N ARG A 425 -18.68 19.71 7.15
CA ARG A 425 -17.87 18.51 6.95
C ARG A 425 -16.93 18.60 5.75
N HIS A 426 -17.36 19.23 4.65
CA HIS A 426 -16.51 19.42 3.49
C HIS A 426 -15.26 20.26 3.82
N TYR A 427 -15.45 21.37 4.50
CA TYR A 427 -14.35 22.25 4.89
C TYR A 427 -13.43 21.58 5.92
N GLN A 428 -13.98 20.79 6.84
CA GLN A 428 -13.21 19.98 7.76
C GLN A 428 -12.33 18.97 7.01
N ALA A 429 -12.88 18.27 6.01
CA ALA A 429 -12.13 17.31 5.20
C ALA A 429 -11.01 17.96 4.39
N VAL A 430 -11.25 19.15 3.82
CA VAL A 430 -10.23 19.92 3.09
C VAL A 430 -9.13 20.40 4.03
N MET A 431 -9.48 20.96 5.20
CA MET A 431 -8.49 21.37 6.20
C MET A 431 -7.65 20.20 6.68
N TYR A 432 -8.28 19.08 7.00
CA TYR A 432 -7.58 17.86 7.37
C TYR A 432 -6.59 17.43 6.28
N THR A 433 -7.03 17.43 5.02
CA THR A 433 -6.17 17.10 3.88
C THR A 433 -4.95 18.03 3.78
N ILE A 434 -5.15 19.34 3.99
CA ILE A 434 -4.06 20.32 3.96
C ILE A 434 -3.05 20.06 5.09
N PHE A 435 -3.52 19.92 6.32
CA PHE A 435 -2.61 19.66 7.45
C PHE A 435 -1.89 18.31 7.31
N ALA A 436 -2.59 17.26 6.86
CA ALA A 436 -1.98 15.96 6.61
C ALA A 436 -0.91 16.03 5.50
N MET A 437 -1.15 16.80 4.44
CA MET A 437 -0.16 17.04 3.38
C MET A 437 1.08 17.78 3.90
N LEU A 438 0.90 18.70 4.85
CA LEU A 438 2.01 19.44 5.49
C LEU A 438 2.81 18.58 6.48
N GLY A 439 2.47 17.31 6.67
CA GLY A 439 3.10 16.41 7.64
C GLY A 439 2.74 16.72 9.09
N ALA A 440 1.61 17.41 9.32
CA ALA A 440 1.17 17.78 10.65
C ALA A 440 0.63 16.58 11.43
N ASP A 441 0.94 16.51 12.73
CA ASP A 441 0.30 15.57 13.67
C ASP A 441 -1.12 16.07 13.97
N ILE A 442 -2.04 15.76 13.05
CA ILE A 442 -3.44 16.17 13.11
C ILE A 442 -4.36 14.96 13.29
N THR A 443 -5.23 15.05 14.28
CA THR A 443 -6.26 14.03 14.57
C THR A 443 -7.64 14.64 14.35
N PRO A 444 -8.44 14.15 13.39
CA PRO A 444 -9.82 14.57 13.20
C PRO A 444 -10.75 13.84 14.16
N GLU A 445 -11.93 14.43 14.41
CA GLU A 445 -13.04 13.78 15.08
C GLU A 445 -12.68 13.16 16.46
N GLN A 446 -11.81 13.83 17.23
CA GLN A 446 -11.29 13.26 18.50
C GLN A 446 -12.39 13.15 19.57
N PRO A 447 -12.72 11.93 20.06
CA PRO A 447 -13.71 11.74 21.11
C PRO A 447 -13.27 12.35 22.45
N THR A 448 -14.23 12.92 23.19
CA THR A 448 -14.06 13.37 24.58
C THR A 448 -15.25 12.89 25.41
N SER A 449 -15.19 13.09 26.74
CA SER A 449 -16.33 12.77 27.63
C SER A 449 -17.62 13.53 27.30
N ASP A 450 -17.50 14.73 26.75
CA ASP A 450 -18.61 15.65 26.53
C ASP A 450 -18.97 15.89 25.05
N GLY A 451 -18.31 15.14 24.16
CA GLY A 451 -18.55 15.25 22.72
C GLY A 451 -17.37 14.85 21.88
N ARG A 452 -17.22 15.51 20.73
CA ARG A 452 -16.15 15.23 19.76
C ARG A 452 -15.58 16.54 19.26
N ILE A 453 -14.26 16.64 19.29
CA ILE A 453 -13.51 17.78 18.77
C ILE A 453 -13.36 17.60 17.26
N ASP A 454 -13.61 18.63 16.46
CA ASP A 454 -13.51 18.52 15.01
C ASP A 454 -12.10 18.16 14.56
N MET A 455 -11.06 18.84 15.09
CA MET A 455 -9.65 18.47 14.84
C MET A 455 -8.77 18.90 16.01
N VAL A 456 -7.69 18.13 16.21
CA VAL A 456 -6.61 18.48 17.15
C VAL A 456 -5.28 18.40 16.42
N LEU A 457 -4.54 19.51 16.40
CA LEU A 457 -3.19 19.58 15.86
C LEU A 457 -2.19 19.66 17.01
N LYS A 458 -1.14 18.88 16.94
CA LYS A 458 -0.06 18.87 17.92
C LYS A 458 1.27 19.20 17.26
N THR A 459 2.06 20.00 17.93
CA THR A 459 3.49 20.23 17.67
C THR A 459 4.29 19.91 18.91
N ASP A 460 5.59 20.09 18.90
CA ASP A 460 6.44 19.85 20.08
C ASP A 460 6.06 20.77 21.25
N ASP A 461 5.69 22.03 20.97
CA ASP A 461 5.42 23.05 21.97
C ASP A 461 3.94 23.42 22.13
N TYR A 462 3.09 23.07 21.15
CA TYR A 462 1.72 23.58 21.06
C TYR A 462 0.69 22.48 20.81
N ILE A 463 -0.54 22.73 21.32
CA ILE A 463 -1.75 21.97 20.97
C ILE A 463 -2.81 22.95 20.51
N TYR A 464 -3.34 22.73 19.30
CA TYR A 464 -4.42 23.53 18.74
C TYR A 464 -5.70 22.68 18.68
N ILE A 465 -6.77 23.20 19.31
CA ILE A 465 -8.09 22.54 19.39
C ILE A 465 -9.03 23.30 18.48
N PHE A 466 -9.45 22.68 17.39
CA PHE A 466 -10.28 23.32 16.37
C PHE A 466 -11.76 22.94 16.53
N GLU A 467 -12.60 23.93 16.34
CA GLU A 467 -14.03 23.78 16.10
C GLU A 467 -14.40 24.59 14.86
N LEU A 468 -15.13 23.96 13.94
CA LEU A 468 -15.51 24.56 12.66
C LEU A 468 -16.99 24.89 12.66
N LYS A 469 -17.35 25.95 11.95
CA LYS A 469 -18.75 26.33 11.71
C LYS A 469 -18.94 26.73 10.25
N TYR A 470 -20.15 26.54 9.78
CA TYR A 470 -20.57 26.92 8.45
C TYR A 470 -21.78 27.83 8.53
N GLY A 471 -21.70 29.05 7.92
CA GLY A 471 -22.76 30.03 7.94
C GLY A 471 -23.15 30.57 9.34
N LYS A 472 -22.17 30.64 10.26
CA LYS A 472 -22.32 31.15 11.63
C LYS A 472 -21.28 32.24 11.92
N ASP A 473 -20.59 32.16 13.05
CA ASP A 473 -19.45 32.99 13.42
C ASP A 473 -18.41 32.19 14.23
N ALA A 474 -17.18 32.69 14.28
CA ALA A 474 -16.08 32.04 15.00
C ALA A 474 -16.29 32.05 16.52
N VAL A 475 -17.01 33.01 17.07
CA VAL A 475 -17.34 33.10 18.49
C VAL A 475 -18.23 31.91 18.91
N THR A 476 -19.17 31.53 18.05
CA THR A 476 -20.01 30.35 18.25
C THR A 476 -19.16 29.07 18.34
N ALA A 477 -18.11 28.95 17.52
CA ALA A 477 -17.19 27.82 17.59
C ALA A 477 -16.41 27.80 18.91
N ILE A 478 -15.82 28.92 19.32
CA ILE A 478 -15.10 29.06 20.61
C ILE A 478 -16.00 28.74 21.80
N ASN A 479 -17.22 29.29 21.82
CA ASN A 479 -18.21 29.00 22.88
C ASN A 479 -18.54 27.50 22.98
N GLN A 480 -18.53 26.77 21.88
CA GLN A 480 -18.72 25.32 21.88
C GLN A 480 -17.54 24.61 22.52
N ILE A 481 -16.28 24.95 22.19
CA ILE A 481 -15.08 24.38 22.79
C ILE A 481 -15.10 24.60 24.32
N GLU A 482 -15.41 25.81 24.78
CA GLU A 482 -15.47 26.15 26.20
C GLU A 482 -16.59 25.41 26.92
N LYS A 483 -17.82 25.44 26.37
CA LYS A 483 -18.99 24.75 26.93
C LYS A 483 -18.79 23.25 27.07
N LYS A 484 -18.13 22.64 26.09
CA LYS A 484 -17.81 21.22 26.04
C LYS A 484 -16.51 20.88 26.76
N LYS A 485 -15.79 21.87 27.28
CA LYS A 485 -14.53 21.71 28.01
C LYS A 485 -13.50 20.85 27.28
N TYR A 486 -13.41 20.98 25.96
CA TYR A 486 -12.53 20.15 25.13
C TYR A 486 -11.05 20.23 25.56
N PHE A 487 -10.62 21.36 26.09
CA PHE A 487 -9.27 21.53 26.64
C PHE A 487 -8.97 20.61 27.83
N SER A 488 -9.99 20.12 28.58
CA SER A 488 -9.78 19.22 29.72
C SER A 488 -9.20 17.88 29.30
N ALA A 489 -9.41 17.44 28.07
CA ALA A 489 -8.80 16.24 27.52
C ALA A 489 -7.25 16.33 27.43
N PHE A 490 -6.69 17.54 27.53
CA PHE A 490 -5.26 17.81 27.46
C PHE A 490 -4.74 18.48 28.75
N ALA A 491 -5.45 18.36 29.88
CA ALA A 491 -5.10 19.04 31.12
C ALA A 491 -3.69 18.66 31.64
N ASP A 492 -3.30 17.40 31.49
CA ASP A 492 -2.00 16.87 31.94
C ASP A 492 -0.87 17.12 30.92
N ASP A 493 -1.17 17.59 29.72
CA ASP A 493 -0.18 17.90 28.70
C ASP A 493 0.47 19.27 28.99
N LYS A 494 1.80 19.33 29.00
CA LYS A 494 2.55 20.54 29.33
C LYS A 494 2.64 21.56 28.22
N ARG A 495 2.33 21.18 27.00
CA ARG A 495 2.35 22.07 25.84
C ARG A 495 1.34 23.19 25.99
N LYS A 496 1.64 24.34 25.41
CA LYS A 496 0.71 25.49 25.38
C LYS A 496 -0.49 25.14 24.49
N LYS A 497 -1.70 25.45 24.97
CA LYS A 497 -2.96 25.14 24.27
C LYS A 497 -3.56 26.37 23.64
N PHE A 498 -4.11 26.19 22.43
CA PHE A 498 -4.86 27.20 21.72
C PHE A 498 -6.24 26.66 21.34
N LEU A 499 -7.28 27.46 21.57
CA LEU A 499 -8.63 27.21 21.09
C LEU A 499 -8.82 27.96 19.79
N VAL A 500 -9.21 27.27 18.72
CA VAL A 500 -9.29 27.82 17.38
C VAL A 500 -10.70 27.61 16.83
N GLY A 501 -11.49 28.68 16.77
CA GLY A 501 -12.81 28.68 16.14
C GLY A 501 -12.71 29.25 14.75
N ILE A 502 -13.26 28.54 13.76
CA ILE A 502 -13.25 28.97 12.35
C ILE A 502 -14.67 28.91 11.80
N ASN A 503 -15.11 29.99 11.13
CA ASN A 503 -16.35 29.99 10.38
C ASN A 503 -16.09 30.07 8.87
N PHE A 504 -16.78 29.21 8.11
CA PHE A 504 -16.79 29.23 6.65
C PHE A 504 -18.08 29.92 6.15
N SER A 505 -17.93 30.81 5.19
CA SER A 505 -19.04 31.55 4.62
C SER A 505 -19.89 30.68 3.70
N ASP A 506 -21.21 30.87 3.79
CA ASP A 506 -22.19 30.33 2.85
C ASP A 506 -22.14 31.05 1.50
N ASP A 507 -21.85 32.38 1.51
CA ASP A 507 -21.82 33.22 0.32
C ASP A 507 -20.50 33.15 -0.44
N SER A 508 -19.37 33.38 0.27
CA SER A 508 -18.03 33.45 -0.35
C SER A 508 -17.31 32.12 -0.50
N ARG A 509 -17.80 31.09 0.18
CA ARG A 509 -17.23 29.71 0.13
C ARG A 509 -15.76 29.62 0.55
N THR A 510 -15.36 30.52 1.42
CA THR A 510 -14.00 30.61 1.98
C THR A 510 -14.08 30.75 3.51
N ILE A 511 -12.92 30.84 4.17
CA ILE A 511 -12.86 31.25 5.58
C ILE A 511 -13.38 32.69 5.70
N ASP A 512 -14.45 32.86 6.46
CA ASP A 512 -15.08 34.18 6.69
C ASP A 512 -14.39 34.89 7.85
N ASP A 513 -14.46 34.29 9.01
CA ASP A 513 -13.81 34.79 10.23
C ASP A 513 -13.22 33.62 11.05
N TRP A 514 -12.30 33.96 11.93
CA TRP A 514 -11.74 33.00 12.92
C TRP A 514 -11.42 33.73 14.22
N SER A 515 -11.27 32.93 15.28
CA SER A 515 -10.83 33.40 16.59
C SER A 515 -9.85 32.41 17.18
N VAL A 516 -8.72 32.90 17.68
CA VAL A 516 -7.69 32.11 18.36
C VAL A 516 -7.55 32.61 19.80
N ILE A 517 -7.75 31.72 20.77
CA ILE A 517 -7.60 32.03 22.20
C ILE A 517 -6.48 31.18 22.74
N GLY A 518 -5.39 31.82 23.21
CA GLY A 518 -4.29 31.16 23.90
C GLY A 518 -4.59 30.98 25.38
N GLY A 519 -4.33 29.75 25.90
CA GLY A 519 -4.43 29.42 27.31
C GLY A 519 -3.07 29.37 28.00
#